data_a5c9db828b0ecb135a782c931e7de9e6
#
_entry.id   a5c9db828b0ecb135a782c931e7de9e6
#
_cell.length_a   1.000
_cell.length_b   1.000
_cell.length_c   1.000
_cell.angle_alpha   90.00
_cell.angle_beta   90.00
_cell.angle_gamma   90.00
#
_symmetry.space_group_name_H-M   'P 1'
#
loop_
_entity.id
_entity.type
_entity.pdbx_description
1 polymer ?
#
loop_
_entity_poly.entity_id
_entity_poly.type
_entity_poly.pdbx_seq_one_letter_code
_entity_poly.pdbx_strand_id
1 'polypeptide(L)'
;MLKCIFLIPIDHRGIQGKVFPQYLQLQSWCERNNSQILTINGLFLNFARNYLATGGGGFMNTSPPDAEWLFWIDSDVDFNIQQVEYLLSMPPENKFVSGWYRSDYSDHAMVGNWDEDYFRKHHHMPFTSVKWLEKLGKEEPAKLVEVDWCGFGFVKIHRSIFEQMDYPYFPLKRAHIIDCDDHKGGKFDVNDLSFEDVSFCRNCYEATKIKPLVVPQIRVPHLKSFFV
;
A
#
# COMPACT_ATOMS: atom_id res chain seq x y z
N MET A 1 4.60 -21.36 -11.80
CA MET A 1 4.19 -20.05 -11.25
C MET A 1 3.92 -20.20 -9.76
N LEU A 2 4.46 -19.32 -8.94
CA LEU A 2 4.16 -19.25 -7.50
C LEU A 2 2.73 -18.74 -7.27
N LYS A 3 2.11 -19.13 -6.14
CA LYS A 3 0.82 -18.58 -5.75
C LYS A 3 0.95 -17.10 -5.34
N CYS A 4 1.94 -16.79 -4.50
CA CYS A 4 2.17 -15.46 -4.00
C CYS A 4 3.66 -15.21 -3.73
N ILE A 5 4.13 -13.98 -3.96
CA ILE A 5 5.39 -13.48 -3.41
C ILE A 5 5.07 -12.35 -2.44
N PHE A 6 5.52 -12.50 -1.20
CA PHE A 6 5.47 -11.45 -0.19
C PHE A 6 6.67 -10.55 -0.34
N LEU A 7 6.43 -9.26 -0.51
CA LEU A 7 7.42 -8.23 -0.81
C LEU A 7 7.56 -7.33 0.41
N ILE A 8 8.72 -7.41 1.08
CA ILE A 8 8.94 -6.77 2.37
C ILE A 8 10.11 -5.79 2.26
N PRO A 9 9.84 -4.49 2.03
CA PRO A 9 10.87 -3.47 2.18
C PRO A 9 11.22 -3.33 3.67
N ILE A 10 12.49 -3.53 3.98
CA ILE A 10 12.99 -3.42 5.36
C ILE A 10 13.68 -2.06 5.49
N ASP A 11 13.22 -1.23 6.41
CA ASP A 11 13.85 0.04 6.70
C ASP A 11 15.17 -0.14 7.49
N HIS A 12 15.87 0.95 7.74
CA HIS A 12 17.16 0.95 8.46
C HIS A 12 17.07 0.39 9.89
N ARG A 13 15.88 0.28 10.47
CA ARG A 13 15.62 -0.28 11.81
C ARG A 13 15.48 -1.81 11.79
N GLY A 14 15.36 -2.40 10.59
CA GLY A 14 15.13 -3.83 10.44
C GLY A 14 13.68 -4.24 10.75
N ILE A 15 13.46 -5.54 10.89
CA ILE A 15 12.18 -6.07 11.37
C ILE A 15 12.12 -5.89 12.90
N GLN A 16 11.11 -5.19 13.37
CA GLN A 16 10.95 -4.98 14.81
C GLN A 16 10.69 -6.30 15.54
N GLY A 17 11.36 -6.50 16.67
CA GLY A 17 11.26 -7.73 17.45
C GLY A 17 9.83 -8.12 17.83
N LYS A 18 8.94 -7.13 18.00
CA LYS A 18 7.53 -7.36 18.32
C LYS A 18 6.77 -8.06 17.19
N VAL A 19 7.12 -7.81 15.93
CA VAL A 19 6.44 -8.41 14.75
C VAL A 19 7.24 -9.58 14.15
N PHE A 20 8.43 -9.87 14.64
CA PHE A 20 9.26 -10.96 14.15
C PHE A 20 8.57 -12.33 14.18
N PRO A 21 7.80 -12.71 15.23
CA PRO A 21 7.05 -13.97 15.24
C PRO A 21 6.07 -14.13 14.07
N GLN A 22 5.42 -13.04 13.61
CA GLN A 22 4.50 -13.06 12.49
C GLN A 22 5.23 -13.40 11.18
N TYR A 23 6.46 -12.90 11.01
CA TYR A 23 7.28 -13.22 9.83
C TYR A 23 7.74 -14.68 9.83
N LEU A 24 8.04 -15.28 10.99
CA LEU A 24 8.31 -16.72 11.10
C LEU A 24 7.08 -17.57 10.74
N GLN A 25 5.91 -17.15 11.18
CA GLN A 25 4.65 -17.80 10.80
C GLN A 25 4.39 -17.67 9.29
N LEU A 26 4.64 -16.48 8.71
CA LEU A 26 4.52 -16.24 7.27
C LEU A 26 5.48 -17.13 6.47
N GLN A 27 6.73 -17.28 6.91
CA GLN A 27 7.70 -18.19 6.28
C GLN A 27 7.20 -19.63 6.26
N SER A 28 6.74 -20.13 7.42
CA SER A 28 6.15 -21.48 7.52
C SER A 28 4.89 -21.64 6.67
N TRP A 29 4.11 -20.57 6.51
CA TRP A 29 2.94 -20.56 5.64
C TRP A 29 3.36 -20.64 4.16
N CYS A 30 4.37 -19.87 3.75
CA CYS A 30 4.90 -19.85 2.38
C CYS A 30 5.37 -21.24 1.93
N GLU A 31 6.12 -21.94 2.79
CA GLU A 31 6.62 -23.31 2.52
C GLU A 31 5.50 -24.30 2.20
N ARG A 32 4.34 -24.15 2.86
CA ARG A 32 3.17 -25.02 2.65
C ARG A 32 2.27 -24.60 1.48
N ASN A 33 2.41 -23.38 0.98
CA ASN A 33 1.45 -22.77 0.04
C ASN A 33 2.08 -22.35 -1.28
N ASN A 34 3.20 -22.93 -1.69
CA ASN A 34 3.90 -22.59 -2.93
C ASN A 34 4.09 -21.09 -3.09
N SER A 35 4.59 -20.44 -2.06
CA SER A 35 4.78 -18.99 -1.96
C SER A 35 6.18 -18.68 -1.45
N GLN A 36 6.63 -17.44 -1.61
CA GLN A 36 7.97 -17.00 -1.19
C GLN A 36 7.93 -15.64 -0.52
N ILE A 37 8.95 -15.34 0.27
CA ILE A 37 9.23 -14.01 0.81
C ILE A 37 10.45 -13.45 0.10
N LEU A 38 10.34 -12.23 -0.39
CA LEU A 38 11.46 -11.44 -0.93
C LEU A 38 11.61 -10.17 -0.12
N THR A 39 12.82 -9.91 0.37
CA THR A 39 13.13 -8.75 1.20
C THR A 39 14.25 -7.92 0.58
N ILE A 40 14.28 -6.64 0.88
CA ILE A 40 15.39 -5.74 0.59
C ILE A 40 15.58 -4.76 1.74
N ASN A 41 16.83 -4.48 2.09
CA ASN A 41 17.20 -3.55 3.14
C ASN A 41 18.12 -2.44 2.59
N GLY A 42 18.09 -1.27 3.20
CA GLY A 42 19.03 -0.19 2.97
C GLY A 42 18.78 0.68 1.74
N LEU A 43 17.62 0.56 1.09
CA LEU A 43 17.21 1.42 -0.02
C LEU A 43 16.15 2.45 0.43
N PHE A 44 16.10 3.60 -0.26
CA PHE A 44 14.92 4.47 -0.17
C PHE A 44 13.67 3.71 -0.62
N LEU A 45 12.53 3.98 0.02
CA LEU A 45 11.33 3.15 -0.08
C LEU A 45 10.84 2.96 -1.52
N ASN A 46 10.82 4.02 -2.33
CA ASN A 46 10.43 3.92 -3.74
C ASN A 46 11.37 3.02 -4.58
N PHE A 47 12.68 3.05 -4.31
CA PHE A 47 13.64 2.14 -4.95
C PHE A 47 13.47 0.71 -4.46
N ALA A 48 13.28 0.51 -3.15
CA ALA A 48 13.03 -0.79 -2.57
C ALA A 48 11.77 -1.44 -3.19
N ARG A 49 10.67 -0.70 -3.29
CA ARG A 49 9.43 -1.19 -3.90
C ARG A 49 9.59 -1.52 -5.39
N ASN A 50 10.29 -0.69 -6.17
CA ASN A 50 10.58 -0.99 -7.57
C ASN A 50 11.45 -2.24 -7.72
N TYR A 51 12.48 -2.40 -6.89
CA TYR A 51 13.35 -3.57 -6.90
C TYR A 51 12.59 -4.85 -6.54
N LEU A 52 11.77 -4.82 -5.51
CA LEU A 52 10.94 -5.95 -5.09
C LEU A 52 9.88 -6.31 -6.14
N ALA A 53 9.23 -5.30 -6.76
CA ALA A 53 8.21 -5.51 -7.79
C ALA A 53 8.75 -6.20 -9.05
N THR A 54 10.07 -6.22 -9.26
CA THR A 54 10.75 -6.90 -10.36
C THR A 54 11.41 -8.22 -9.93
N GLY A 55 11.02 -8.76 -8.76
CA GLY A 55 11.61 -9.99 -8.23
C GLY A 55 13.11 -9.87 -7.90
N GLY A 56 13.58 -8.66 -7.59
CA GLY A 56 14.99 -8.38 -7.31
C GLY A 56 15.84 -8.01 -8.54
N GLY A 57 15.25 -7.89 -9.74
CA GLY A 57 15.94 -7.51 -10.97
C GLY A 57 16.19 -6.00 -11.09
N GLY A 58 15.34 -5.17 -10.50
CA GLY A 58 15.41 -3.72 -10.62
C GLY A 58 15.37 -3.26 -12.07
N PHE A 59 16.21 -2.29 -12.43
CA PHE A 59 16.31 -1.77 -13.80
C PHE A 59 16.94 -2.76 -14.81
N MET A 60 17.58 -3.82 -14.33
CA MET A 60 18.20 -4.86 -15.19
C MET A 60 17.15 -5.84 -15.73
N ASN A 61 16.08 -6.06 -14.99
CA ASN A 61 14.94 -6.86 -15.41
C ASN A 61 13.67 -6.22 -14.83
N THR A 62 12.94 -5.51 -15.66
CA THR A 62 11.78 -4.71 -15.25
C THR A 62 10.48 -5.52 -15.21
N SER A 63 10.50 -6.82 -15.54
CA SER A 63 9.31 -7.66 -15.49
C SER A 63 8.93 -8.03 -14.06
N PRO A 64 7.62 -8.14 -13.74
CA PRO A 64 7.19 -8.67 -12.46
C PRO A 64 7.59 -10.15 -12.31
N PRO A 65 7.80 -10.64 -11.07
CA PRO A 65 8.17 -12.02 -10.82
C PRO A 65 7.07 -13.01 -11.23
N ASP A 66 7.45 -14.29 -11.44
CA ASP A 66 6.51 -15.34 -11.86
C ASP A 66 5.67 -15.86 -10.71
N ALA A 67 4.76 -15.00 -10.22
CA ALA A 67 3.78 -15.28 -9.18
C ALA A 67 2.42 -14.72 -9.58
N GLU A 68 1.33 -15.36 -9.15
CA GLU A 68 -0.03 -14.87 -9.39
C GLU A 68 -0.28 -13.56 -8.66
N TRP A 69 0.16 -13.48 -7.39
CA TRP A 69 -0.04 -12.34 -6.50
C TRP A 69 1.27 -11.77 -5.98
N LEU A 70 1.39 -10.45 -5.93
CA LEU A 70 2.41 -9.70 -5.22
C LEU A 70 1.76 -9.11 -3.97
N PHE A 71 2.27 -9.49 -2.80
CA PHE A 71 1.71 -9.08 -1.51
C PHE A 71 2.73 -8.24 -0.73
N TRP A 72 2.43 -6.98 -0.54
CA TRP A 72 3.27 -6.03 0.18
C TRP A 72 2.98 -6.06 1.67
N ILE A 73 4.03 -6.13 2.49
CA ILE A 73 3.96 -6.00 3.96
C ILE A 73 5.14 -5.15 4.40
N ASP A 74 4.88 -3.99 5.02
CA ASP A 74 5.96 -3.17 5.57
C ASP A 74 6.54 -3.81 6.85
N SER A 75 7.84 -3.64 7.09
CA SER A 75 8.59 -4.32 8.15
C SER A 75 8.16 -3.96 9.59
N ASP A 76 7.32 -2.96 9.75
CA ASP A 76 6.77 -2.46 11.02
C ASP A 76 5.24 -2.63 11.12
N VAL A 77 4.64 -3.47 10.30
CA VAL A 77 3.21 -3.82 10.35
C VAL A 77 2.99 -5.06 11.20
N ASP A 78 2.10 -4.97 12.19
CA ASP A 78 1.67 -6.07 13.04
C ASP A 78 0.45 -6.75 12.40
N PHE A 79 0.67 -7.91 11.77
CA PHE A 79 -0.36 -8.68 11.06
C PHE A 79 -0.45 -10.10 11.63
N ASN A 80 -1.46 -10.85 11.22
CA ASN A 80 -1.56 -12.28 11.47
C ASN A 80 -1.85 -13.07 10.19
N ILE A 81 -1.63 -14.38 10.24
CA ILE A 81 -1.80 -15.25 9.06
C ILE A 81 -3.25 -15.31 8.59
N GLN A 82 -4.23 -15.19 9.47
CA GLN A 82 -5.65 -15.18 9.10
C GLN A 82 -6.00 -13.97 8.23
N GLN A 83 -5.37 -12.81 8.50
CA GLN A 83 -5.52 -11.61 7.66
C GLN A 83 -4.91 -11.80 6.27
N VAL A 84 -3.74 -12.45 6.19
CA VAL A 84 -3.11 -12.82 4.91
C VAL A 84 -4.01 -13.77 4.11
N GLU A 85 -4.46 -14.85 4.75
CA GLU A 85 -5.34 -15.87 4.13
C GLU A 85 -6.66 -15.24 3.67
N TYR A 86 -7.22 -14.34 4.46
CA TYR A 86 -8.44 -13.64 4.10
C TYR A 86 -8.26 -12.82 2.81
N LEU A 87 -7.20 -12.00 2.70
CA LEU A 87 -6.95 -11.23 1.47
C LEU A 87 -6.68 -12.15 0.28
N LEU A 88 -5.94 -13.26 0.47
CA LEU A 88 -5.65 -14.22 -0.59
C LEU A 88 -6.88 -15.04 -1.01
N SER A 89 -7.88 -15.21 -0.14
CA SER A 89 -9.15 -15.91 -0.47
C SER A 89 -10.14 -15.04 -1.23
N MET A 90 -9.89 -13.74 -1.33
CA MET A 90 -10.79 -12.83 -2.07
C MET A 90 -10.87 -13.23 -3.55
N PRO A 91 -12.04 -13.03 -4.18
CA PRO A 91 -12.27 -13.34 -5.58
C PRO A 91 -11.16 -12.77 -6.49
N PRO A 92 -10.72 -13.50 -7.51
CA PRO A 92 -9.58 -13.12 -8.36
C PRO A 92 -9.85 -11.84 -9.21
N GLU A 93 -11.10 -11.47 -9.43
CA GLU A 93 -11.48 -10.19 -10.02
C GLU A 93 -11.10 -8.98 -9.15
N ASN A 94 -10.95 -9.16 -7.83
CA ASN A 94 -10.46 -8.15 -6.91
C ASN A 94 -8.92 -8.06 -6.98
N LYS A 95 -8.44 -7.50 -8.08
CA LYS A 95 -7.01 -7.51 -8.45
C LYS A 95 -6.12 -6.61 -7.59
N PHE A 96 -6.68 -5.65 -6.88
CA PHE A 96 -5.96 -4.73 -6.02
C PHE A 96 -6.72 -4.56 -4.70
N VAL A 97 -6.28 -5.25 -3.65
CA VAL A 97 -6.95 -5.27 -2.35
C VAL A 97 -6.00 -4.88 -1.24
N SER A 98 -6.48 -4.04 -0.32
CA SER A 98 -5.70 -3.52 0.80
C SER A 98 -6.40 -3.77 2.13
N GLY A 99 -5.62 -4.17 3.14
CA GLY A 99 -5.93 -3.84 4.51
C GLY A 99 -5.68 -2.35 4.76
N TRP A 100 -5.88 -1.90 5.99
CA TRP A 100 -5.65 -0.50 6.32
C TRP A 100 -5.04 -0.32 7.72
N TYR A 101 -4.40 0.81 7.94
CA TYR A 101 -3.80 1.20 9.20
C TYR A 101 -3.99 2.70 9.44
N ARG A 102 -3.86 3.09 10.69
CA ARG A 102 -3.95 4.49 11.11
C ARG A 102 -2.68 5.24 10.71
N SER A 103 -2.84 6.46 10.20
CA SER A 103 -1.72 7.34 9.84
C SER A 103 -0.86 7.69 11.05
N ASP A 104 -1.49 8.24 12.09
CA ASP A 104 -0.86 8.67 13.34
C ASP A 104 -1.86 8.55 14.50
N TYR A 105 -1.90 9.54 15.39
CA TYR A 105 -2.91 9.65 16.45
C TYR A 105 -4.24 10.27 15.99
N SER A 106 -4.32 10.71 14.73
CA SER A 106 -5.51 11.28 14.12
C SER A 106 -6.58 10.22 13.81
N ASP A 107 -7.78 10.65 13.43
CA ASP A 107 -8.84 9.76 12.90
C ASP A 107 -8.64 9.46 11.39
N HIS A 108 -7.39 9.44 10.91
CA HIS A 108 -7.05 9.23 9.51
C HIS A 108 -6.48 7.82 9.27
N ALA A 109 -7.15 7.03 8.45
CA ALA A 109 -6.60 5.80 7.89
C ALA A 109 -5.72 6.14 6.68
N MET A 110 -4.66 5.35 6.44
CA MET A 110 -3.77 5.52 5.28
C MET A 110 -4.42 5.01 3.99
N VAL A 111 -5.61 5.52 3.74
CA VAL A 111 -6.41 5.32 2.53
C VAL A 111 -7.25 6.58 2.29
N GLY A 112 -7.54 6.90 1.03
CA GLY A 112 -8.32 8.10 0.73
C GLY A 112 -8.59 8.30 -0.74
N ASN A 113 -9.11 9.48 -1.05
CA ASN A 113 -9.47 9.87 -2.41
C ASN A 113 -8.61 11.04 -2.88
N TRP A 114 -8.47 11.16 -4.19
CA TRP A 114 -7.81 12.29 -4.83
C TRP A 114 -8.85 13.37 -5.09
N ASP A 115 -8.84 14.44 -4.30
CA ASP A 115 -9.77 15.56 -4.39
C ASP A 115 -9.00 16.90 -4.31
N GLU A 116 -8.78 17.50 -5.46
CA GLU A 116 -8.03 18.76 -5.55
C GLU A 116 -8.81 19.95 -4.97
N ASP A 117 -10.16 19.94 -5.04
CA ASP A 117 -10.96 21.03 -4.46
C ASP A 117 -10.89 20.98 -2.93
N TYR A 118 -10.86 19.78 -2.35
CA TYR A 118 -10.60 19.60 -0.94
C TYR A 118 -9.19 20.04 -0.59
N PHE A 119 -8.18 19.63 -1.38
CA PHE A 119 -6.77 19.99 -1.16
C PHE A 119 -6.57 21.51 -1.20
N ARG A 120 -7.20 22.23 -2.15
CA ARG A 120 -7.10 23.70 -2.24
C ARG A 120 -7.49 24.41 -0.95
N LYS A 121 -8.40 23.83 -0.17
CA LYS A 121 -8.91 24.39 1.09
C LYS A 121 -8.15 23.90 2.33
N HIS A 122 -7.70 22.65 2.32
CA HIS A 122 -7.22 21.97 3.51
C HIS A 122 -5.72 21.61 3.47
N HIS A 123 -5.06 21.76 2.32
CA HIS A 123 -3.64 21.48 2.05
C HIS A 123 -3.24 20.01 2.27
N HIS A 124 -4.20 19.10 2.23
CA HIS A 124 -4.00 17.65 2.18
C HIS A 124 -5.16 17.00 1.46
N MET A 125 -4.95 15.81 0.91
CA MET A 125 -6.03 15.00 0.34
C MET A 125 -6.94 14.47 1.45
N PRO A 126 -8.25 14.22 1.16
CA PRO A 126 -9.15 13.64 2.16
C PRO A 126 -8.73 12.20 2.51
N PHE A 127 -8.52 11.98 3.80
CA PHE A 127 -8.31 10.66 4.37
C PHE A 127 -9.65 10.03 4.75
N THR A 128 -9.74 8.71 4.65
CA THR A 128 -10.88 7.97 5.18
C THR A 128 -10.83 7.93 6.71
N SER A 129 -11.96 8.13 7.39
CA SER A 129 -12.04 8.08 8.85
C SER A 129 -11.80 6.67 9.38
N VAL A 130 -10.92 6.53 10.37
CA VAL A 130 -10.68 5.29 11.12
C VAL A 130 -11.98 4.78 11.75
N LYS A 131 -12.74 5.66 12.42
CA LYS A 131 -13.99 5.30 13.09
C LYS A 131 -15.03 4.78 12.09
N TRP A 132 -15.09 5.40 10.91
CA TRP A 132 -16.00 4.95 9.86
C TRP A 132 -15.63 3.56 9.35
N LEU A 133 -14.35 3.29 9.07
CA LEU A 133 -13.89 1.96 8.63
C LEU A 133 -14.11 0.90 9.70
N GLU A 134 -13.84 1.20 10.98
CA GLU A 134 -14.09 0.28 12.10
C GLU A 134 -15.57 -0.06 12.25
N LYS A 135 -16.44 0.94 12.09
CA LYS A 135 -17.89 0.73 12.10
C LYS A 135 -18.33 -0.14 10.93
N LEU A 136 -17.90 0.22 9.72
CA LEU A 136 -18.25 -0.51 8.50
C LEU A 136 -17.77 -1.97 8.57
N GLY A 137 -16.54 -2.22 9.03
CA GLY A 137 -15.99 -3.58 9.16
C GLY A 137 -16.74 -4.45 10.17
N LYS A 138 -17.44 -3.86 11.15
CA LYS A 138 -18.31 -4.58 12.09
C LYS A 138 -19.71 -4.83 11.53
N GLU A 139 -20.29 -3.84 10.89
CA GLU A 139 -21.68 -3.88 10.41
C GLU A 139 -21.81 -4.60 9.06
N GLU A 140 -20.84 -4.40 8.16
CA GLU A 140 -20.84 -4.95 6.80
C GLU A 140 -19.48 -5.57 6.45
N PRO A 141 -19.05 -6.67 7.10
CA PRO A 141 -17.68 -7.19 7.00
C PRO A 141 -17.27 -7.62 5.57
N ALA A 142 -18.23 -7.97 4.73
CA ALA A 142 -17.98 -8.35 3.32
C ALA A 142 -17.87 -7.15 2.37
N LYS A 143 -18.20 -5.94 2.83
CA LYS A 143 -18.20 -4.75 1.99
C LYS A 143 -16.78 -4.28 1.71
N LEU A 144 -16.49 -4.02 0.44
CA LEU A 144 -15.24 -3.40 0.00
C LEU A 144 -15.46 -1.92 -0.24
N VAL A 145 -14.44 -1.13 0.05
CA VAL A 145 -14.45 0.33 -0.17
C VAL A 145 -13.45 0.65 -1.27
N GLU A 146 -13.95 1.13 -2.41
CA GLU A 146 -13.07 1.65 -3.46
C GLU A 146 -12.52 3.01 -3.03
N VAL A 147 -11.21 3.20 -3.22
CA VAL A 147 -10.48 4.45 -2.91
C VAL A 147 -9.53 4.81 -4.05
N ASP A 148 -9.06 6.05 -4.11
CA ASP A 148 -8.09 6.45 -5.13
C ASP A 148 -6.65 6.08 -4.76
N TRP A 149 -6.35 5.95 -3.47
CA TRP A 149 -5.02 5.56 -2.99
C TRP A 149 -5.08 4.83 -1.64
N CYS A 150 -4.10 3.99 -1.41
CA CYS A 150 -3.88 3.30 -0.13
C CYS A 150 -2.39 3.21 0.17
N GLY A 151 -2.04 3.21 1.45
CA GLY A 151 -0.67 2.90 1.88
C GLY A 151 -0.32 1.44 1.67
N PHE A 152 0.94 1.15 1.38
CA PHE A 152 1.42 -0.17 0.95
C PHE A 152 1.87 -1.08 2.09
N GLY A 153 1.48 -0.78 3.33
CA GLY A 153 1.85 -1.59 4.49
C GLY A 153 1.23 -2.98 4.53
N PHE A 154 0.09 -3.22 3.84
CA PHE A 154 -0.57 -4.53 3.80
C PHE A 154 -1.48 -4.64 2.57
N VAL A 155 -0.91 -4.97 1.41
CA VAL A 155 -1.59 -4.87 0.11
C VAL A 155 -1.32 -6.08 -0.77
N LYS A 156 -2.38 -6.65 -1.34
CA LYS A 156 -2.35 -7.72 -2.34
C LYS A 156 -2.66 -7.16 -3.73
N ILE A 157 -1.79 -7.40 -4.70
CA ILE A 157 -1.96 -6.94 -6.09
C ILE A 157 -1.74 -8.10 -7.06
N HIS A 158 -2.64 -8.27 -8.00
CA HIS A 158 -2.50 -9.28 -9.05
C HIS A 158 -1.41 -8.88 -10.05
N ARG A 159 -0.57 -9.85 -10.47
CA ARG A 159 0.54 -9.65 -11.39
C ARG A 159 0.12 -8.89 -12.67
N SER A 160 -1.07 -9.18 -13.21
CA SER A 160 -1.56 -8.55 -14.45
C SER A 160 -1.68 -7.02 -14.39
N ILE A 161 -1.67 -6.42 -13.21
CA ILE A 161 -1.59 -4.96 -13.07
C ILE A 161 -0.20 -4.47 -13.48
N PHE A 162 0.86 -5.09 -12.95
CA PHE A 162 2.24 -4.75 -13.28
C PHE A 162 2.58 -5.00 -14.75
N GLU A 163 1.97 -6.02 -15.37
CA GLU A 163 2.15 -6.32 -16.81
C GLU A 163 1.54 -5.25 -17.74
N GLN A 164 0.65 -4.42 -17.24
CA GLN A 164 0.01 -3.32 -17.98
C GLN A 164 0.61 -1.94 -17.63
N MET A 165 1.52 -1.88 -16.65
CA MET A 165 2.16 -0.65 -16.23
C MET A 165 3.60 -0.58 -16.75
N ASP A 166 4.05 0.62 -17.07
CA ASP A 166 5.44 0.87 -17.40
C ASP A 166 6.31 0.95 -16.15
N TYR A 167 7.52 0.39 -16.23
CA TYR A 167 8.54 0.58 -15.20
C TYR A 167 9.14 2.01 -15.29
N PRO A 168 9.38 2.71 -14.18
CA PRO A 168 9.26 2.28 -12.78
C PRO A 168 7.81 2.24 -12.30
N TYR A 169 7.45 1.16 -11.59
CA TYR A 169 6.09 0.97 -11.06
C TYR A 169 5.72 1.96 -9.96
N PHE A 170 6.71 2.33 -9.14
CA PHE A 170 6.60 3.30 -8.03
C PHE A 170 7.39 4.58 -8.36
N PRO A 171 6.95 5.39 -9.34
CA PRO A 171 7.55 6.69 -9.59
C PRO A 171 7.15 7.67 -8.49
N LEU A 172 7.91 8.75 -8.33
CA LEU A 172 7.46 9.91 -7.56
C LEU A 172 6.79 10.88 -8.54
N LYS A 173 5.46 10.81 -8.65
CA LYS A 173 4.70 11.67 -9.55
C LYS A 173 4.57 13.08 -9.00
N ARG A 174 4.67 14.06 -9.86
CA ARG A 174 4.35 15.45 -9.50
C ARG A 174 2.86 15.62 -9.24
N ALA A 175 2.56 16.36 -8.18
CA ALA A 175 1.26 16.94 -7.90
C ALA A 175 1.38 18.46 -8.12
N HIS A 176 0.69 18.98 -9.12
CA HIS A 176 0.61 20.43 -9.37
C HIS A 176 -0.83 20.85 -9.18
N ILE A 177 -1.11 21.55 -8.07
CA ILE A 177 -2.45 22.01 -7.70
C ILE A 177 -2.40 23.53 -7.61
N ILE A 178 -3.17 24.18 -8.46
CA ILE A 178 -3.23 25.64 -8.56
C ILE A 178 -4.31 26.22 -7.66
N ASP A 179 -4.20 27.51 -7.36
CA ASP A 179 -5.20 28.30 -6.62
C ASP A 179 -5.50 27.76 -5.19
N CYS A 180 -4.51 27.22 -4.49
CA CYS A 180 -4.67 26.82 -3.08
C CYS A 180 -4.86 28.06 -2.18
N ASP A 181 -5.75 27.98 -1.19
CA ASP A 181 -6.00 29.03 -0.21
C ASP A 181 -4.81 29.20 0.75
N ASP A 182 -4.31 30.43 0.93
CA ASP A 182 -3.25 30.72 1.92
C ASP A 182 -3.79 31.00 3.32
N HIS A 183 -5.11 30.85 3.53
CA HIS A 183 -5.85 31.17 4.77
C HIS A 183 -5.79 32.64 5.19
N LYS A 184 -5.22 33.52 4.36
CA LYS A 184 -5.14 34.97 4.57
C LYS A 184 -5.84 35.76 3.47
N GLY A 185 -6.54 35.08 2.57
CA GLY A 185 -7.27 35.64 1.44
C GLY A 185 -6.46 35.73 0.13
N GLY A 186 -5.25 35.17 0.13
CA GLY A 186 -4.42 34.98 -1.04
C GLY A 186 -4.52 33.58 -1.64
N LYS A 187 -3.84 33.39 -2.77
CA LYS A 187 -3.74 32.13 -3.49
C LYS A 187 -2.27 31.76 -3.75
N PHE A 188 -1.98 30.48 -3.80
CA PHE A 188 -0.66 29.96 -4.19
C PHE A 188 -0.79 28.63 -4.91
N ASP A 189 0.24 28.26 -5.68
CA ASP A 189 0.31 26.97 -6.35
C ASP A 189 1.20 26.00 -5.59
N VAL A 190 0.71 24.78 -5.41
CA VAL A 190 1.50 23.66 -4.87
C VAL A 190 2.11 22.89 -6.03
N ASN A 191 3.43 22.73 -6.01
CA ASN A 191 4.15 21.90 -6.96
C ASN A 191 5.08 20.98 -6.16
N ASP A 192 4.60 19.81 -5.82
CA ASP A 192 5.27 18.85 -4.94
C ASP A 192 5.26 17.44 -5.55
N LEU A 193 5.87 16.49 -4.85
CA LEU A 193 5.89 15.08 -5.23
C LEU A 193 4.88 14.29 -4.39
N SER A 194 4.07 13.46 -5.04
CA SER A 194 3.26 12.46 -4.34
C SER A 194 4.18 11.36 -3.79
N PHE A 195 3.86 10.82 -2.60
CA PHE A 195 4.52 9.63 -2.07
C PHE A 195 4.40 8.46 -3.04
N GLU A 196 5.29 7.49 -2.92
CA GLU A 196 5.43 6.37 -3.85
C GLU A 196 4.18 5.49 -3.94
N ASP A 197 3.46 5.31 -2.82
CA ASP A 197 2.20 4.55 -2.73
C ASP A 197 1.05 5.27 -3.46
N VAL A 198 0.86 6.56 -3.22
CA VAL A 198 -0.10 7.40 -3.94
C VAL A 198 0.24 7.44 -5.43
N SER A 199 1.53 7.60 -5.76
CA SER A 199 2.02 7.63 -7.14
C SER A 199 1.75 6.31 -7.86
N PHE A 200 1.96 5.16 -7.19
CA PHE A 200 1.62 3.84 -7.72
C PHE A 200 0.12 3.72 -8.01
N CYS A 201 -0.75 4.09 -7.07
CA CYS A 201 -2.20 4.00 -7.24
C CYS A 201 -2.67 4.83 -8.43
N ARG A 202 -2.16 6.05 -8.60
CA ARG A 202 -2.45 6.90 -9.75
C ARG A 202 -1.96 6.26 -11.07
N ASN A 203 -0.74 5.73 -11.08
CA ASN A 203 -0.15 5.05 -12.23
C ASN A 203 -0.96 3.80 -12.62
N CYS A 204 -1.33 3.00 -11.63
CA CYS A 204 -2.19 1.84 -11.81
C CYS A 204 -3.54 2.22 -12.44
N TYR A 205 -4.21 3.23 -11.91
CA TYR A 205 -5.49 3.69 -12.47
C TYR A 205 -5.36 4.24 -13.89
N GLU A 206 -4.30 4.99 -14.18
CA GLU A 206 -4.04 5.49 -15.53
C GLU A 206 -3.88 4.35 -16.55
N ALA A 207 -3.12 3.32 -16.19
CA ALA A 207 -2.83 2.18 -17.06
C ALA A 207 -3.99 1.19 -17.18
N THR A 208 -4.67 0.88 -16.06
CA THR A 208 -5.57 -0.28 -15.97
C THR A 208 -7.03 0.06 -15.67
N LYS A 209 -7.33 1.28 -15.22
CA LYS A 209 -8.61 1.73 -14.66
C LYS A 209 -9.04 0.98 -13.38
N ILE A 210 -8.09 0.29 -12.73
CA ILE A 210 -8.32 -0.43 -11.46
C ILE A 210 -7.91 0.47 -10.30
N LYS A 211 -8.79 0.59 -9.31
CA LYS A 211 -8.54 1.29 -8.04
C LYS A 211 -8.33 0.28 -6.90
N PRO A 212 -7.66 0.69 -5.81
CA PRO A 212 -7.58 -0.12 -4.60
C PRO A 212 -8.96 -0.37 -3.98
N LEU A 213 -9.19 -1.60 -3.53
CA LEU A 213 -10.34 -2.02 -2.73
C LEU A 213 -9.88 -2.24 -1.29
N VAL A 214 -10.32 -1.40 -0.38
CA VAL A 214 -10.01 -1.52 1.04
C VAL A 214 -10.98 -2.50 1.70
N VAL A 215 -10.45 -3.40 2.54
CA VAL A 215 -11.22 -4.34 3.36
C VAL A 215 -11.39 -3.75 4.75
N PRO A 216 -12.57 -3.21 5.12
CA PRO A 216 -12.76 -2.49 6.39
C PRO A 216 -12.47 -3.33 7.64
N GLN A 217 -12.72 -4.64 7.60
CA GLN A 217 -12.44 -5.55 8.72
C GLN A 217 -10.95 -5.90 8.88
N ILE A 218 -10.09 -5.62 7.89
CA ILE A 218 -8.67 -5.92 7.93
C ILE A 218 -7.88 -4.68 8.34
N ARG A 219 -7.93 -4.38 9.62
CA ARG A 219 -7.06 -3.38 10.23
C ARG A 219 -5.76 -4.05 10.68
N VAL A 220 -4.63 -3.48 10.28
CA VAL A 220 -3.29 -3.88 10.72
C VAL A 220 -2.64 -2.73 11.49
N PRO A 221 -2.14 -2.95 12.73
CA PRO A 221 -1.39 -1.93 13.44
C PRO A 221 -0.06 -1.62 12.75
N HIS A 222 0.27 -0.34 12.63
CA HIS A 222 1.56 0.13 12.15
C HIS A 222 2.41 0.57 13.35
N LEU A 223 3.51 -0.11 13.60
CA LEU A 223 4.35 0.11 14.78
C LEU A 223 5.36 1.22 14.49
N LYS A 224 4.94 2.47 14.59
CA LYS A 224 5.87 3.60 14.53
C LYS A 224 6.69 3.63 15.83
N SER A 225 8.00 3.41 15.73
CA SER A 225 8.92 3.65 16.84
C SER A 225 9.10 5.16 16.97
N PHE A 226 8.54 5.75 18.02
CA PHE A 226 8.97 7.08 18.43
C PHE A 226 10.29 6.90 19.18
N PHE A 227 11.38 7.43 18.64
CA PHE A 227 12.56 7.67 19.46
C PHE A 227 12.18 8.77 20.45
N VAL A 228 12.13 8.42 21.73
CA VAL A 228 12.10 9.36 22.86
C VAL A 228 13.53 9.75 23.17
#